data_fab78eea61a183932c92e7da76dff02d
#
_entry.id   fab78eea61a183932c92e7da76dff02d
#
_cell.length_a   1.000
_cell.length_b   1.000
_cell.length_c   1.000
_cell.angle_alpha   90.00
_cell.angle_beta   90.00
_cell.angle_gamma   90.00
#
_symmetry.space_group_name_H-M   'P 1'
#
loop_
_entity.id
_entity.type
_entity.pdbx_description
1 polymer ?
#
loop_
_entity_poly.entity_id
_entity_poly.type
_entity_poly.pdbx_seq_one_letter_code
_entity_poly.pdbx_strand_id
1 'polypeptide(L)'
;MERFDAVVVGGGIIGLAGAWRAQQRGLRVCVVERGVPGTGATHAAAGVLAPDQESPAFTRLALRSKDLWATFADELGDVGYTRCGSLVLAFDRDELDDEWLDGDTCRALEPGISRDCVGGLVLDADAQVDPRRAIAALCERVTDVRAGTDVVGIAPDSVELADGSILGADRVVLAAGAWTARRLAPRLPVRPVKGQTVRLRGPLPATRIIRSDHVYVVPRASGETVLGATAEEAGYDDTPTDEATELLLRQAIRAVPAVAGLEVVEAVASLRPGTPDDEPLIGDWNGYIVATGHYRNGILLAPITADAIAALLTGDEPPPETAPFDPNRF
;
A
#
# COMPACT_ATOMS: atom_id res chain seq x y z
N MET A 1 -27.61 -21.38 -1.62
CA MET A 1 -26.25 -20.86 -1.36
C MET A 1 -25.67 -20.47 -2.71
N GLU A 2 -25.34 -19.21 -2.86
CA GLU A 2 -24.64 -18.73 -4.06
C GLU A 2 -23.19 -19.23 -4.03
N ARG A 3 -22.61 -19.59 -5.20
CA ARG A 3 -21.27 -20.19 -5.27
C ARG A 3 -20.41 -19.49 -6.32
N PHE A 4 -19.15 -19.30 -6.01
CA PHE A 4 -18.11 -18.64 -6.82
C PHE A 4 -16.90 -19.57 -6.98
N ASP A 5 -16.06 -19.34 -7.95
CA ASP A 5 -14.73 -19.99 -8.01
C ASP A 5 -13.85 -19.45 -6.86
N ALA A 6 -13.97 -18.16 -6.53
CA ALA A 6 -13.30 -17.59 -5.36
C ALA A 6 -14.15 -16.54 -4.64
N VAL A 7 -14.05 -16.49 -3.29
CA VAL A 7 -14.49 -15.39 -2.48
C VAL A 7 -13.26 -14.72 -1.85
N VAL A 8 -13.10 -13.42 -2.10
CA VAL A 8 -12.02 -12.59 -1.56
C VAL A 8 -12.55 -11.78 -0.39
N VAL A 9 -11.99 -11.98 0.79
CA VAL A 9 -12.35 -11.26 2.01
C VAL A 9 -11.42 -10.06 2.20
N GLY A 10 -11.95 -8.87 1.97
CA GLY A 10 -11.25 -7.59 2.04
C GLY A 10 -11.17 -6.84 0.71
N GLY A 11 -11.77 -5.65 0.68
CA GLY A 11 -11.85 -4.76 -0.49
C GLY A 11 -10.74 -3.69 -0.52
N GLY A 12 -9.56 -3.96 0.05
CA GLY A 12 -8.35 -3.15 -0.14
C GLY A 12 -7.70 -3.40 -1.50
N ILE A 13 -6.61 -2.66 -1.80
CA ILE A 13 -5.94 -2.78 -3.10
C ILE A 13 -5.48 -4.21 -3.40
N ILE A 14 -5.05 -4.97 -2.39
CA ILE A 14 -4.59 -6.36 -2.54
C ILE A 14 -5.75 -7.25 -2.97
N GLY A 15 -6.88 -7.20 -2.26
CA GLY A 15 -8.04 -8.05 -2.56
C GLY A 15 -8.68 -7.72 -3.91
N LEU A 16 -8.88 -6.43 -4.20
CA LEU A 16 -9.47 -5.99 -5.46
C LEU A 16 -8.56 -6.29 -6.66
N ALA A 17 -7.26 -6.04 -6.55
CA ALA A 17 -6.30 -6.36 -7.62
C ALA A 17 -6.23 -7.87 -7.88
N GLY A 18 -6.21 -8.70 -6.81
CA GLY A 18 -6.25 -10.15 -6.92
C GLY A 18 -7.53 -10.66 -7.57
N ALA A 19 -8.68 -10.13 -7.16
CA ALA A 19 -9.97 -10.45 -7.77
C ALA A 19 -10.00 -10.08 -9.26
N TRP A 20 -9.52 -8.90 -9.61
CA TRP A 20 -9.46 -8.46 -11.00
C TRP A 20 -8.57 -9.37 -11.86
N ARG A 21 -7.34 -9.72 -11.40
CA ARG A 21 -6.46 -10.65 -12.11
C ARG A 21 -7.07 -12.05 -12.24
N ALA A 22 -7.78 -12.53 -11.21
CA ALA A 22 -8.48 -13.81 -11.27
C ALA A 22 -9.63 -13.77 -12.30
N GLN A 23 -10.41 -12.69 -12.37
CA GLN A 23 -11.45 -12.51 -13.39
C GLN A 23 -10.89 -12.45 -14.80
N GLN A 24 -9.71 -11.85 -15.01
CA GLN A 24 -9.03 -11.88 -16.32
C GLN A 24 -8.64 -13.30 -16.74
N ARG A 25 -8.50 -14.25 -15.81
CA ARG A 25 -8.30 -15.68 -16.08
C ARG A 25 -9.61 -16.47 -16.21
N GLY A 26 -10.75 -15.78 -16.24
CA GLY A 26 -12.08 -16.36 -16.46
C GLY A 26 -12.79 -16.87 -15.19
N LEU A 27 -12.24 -16.59 -14.00
CA LEU A 27 -12.87 -17.03 -12.74
C LEU A 27 -14.02 -16.11 -12.35
N ARG A 28 -15.09 -16.68 -11.79
CA ARG A 28 -16.18 -15.96 -11.14
C ARG A 28 -15.80 -15.65 -9.70
N VAL A 29 -15.47 -14.40 -9.42
CA VAL A 29 -14.96 -13.94 -8.11
C VAL A 29 -15.92 -12.95 -7.48
N CYS A 30 -16.18 -13.11 -6.16
CA CYS A 30 -16.88 -12.14 -5.34
C CYS A 30 -15.91 -11.55 -4.32
N VAL A 31 -15.86 -10.22 -4.20
CA VAL A 31 -15.14 -9.51 -3.13
C VAL A 31 -16.13 -9.10 -2.06
N VAL A 32 -15.85 -9.45 -0.80
CA VAL A 32 -16.66 -9.05 0.35
C VAL A 32 -15.87 -8.05 1.20
N GLU A 33 -16.45 -6.86 1.40
CA GLU A 33 -15.84 -5.79 2.19
C GLU A 33 -16.83 -5.29 3.24
N ARG A 34 -16.42 -5.25 4.52
CA ARG A 34 -17.27 -4.83 5.64
C ARG A 34 -17.70 -3.36 5.59
N GLY A 35 -16.87 -2.51 5.00
CA GLY A 35 -17.11 -1.08 4.84
C GLY A 35 -17.23 -0.66 3.39
N VAL A 36 -16.66 0.49 3.08
CA VAL A 36 -16.48 0.97 1.71
C VAL A 36 -15.15 0.45 1.19
N PRO A 37 -15.09 -0.15 -0.02
CA PRO A 37 -13.84 -0.63 -0.59
C PRO A 37 -12.76 0.44 -0.62
N GLY A 38 -11.55 0.06 -0.23
CA GLY A 38 -10.39 0.93 -0.24
C GLY A 38 -10.24 1.87 0.96
N THR A 39 -11.20 1.99 1.88
CA THR A 39 -11.15 2.95 3.00
C THR A 39 -10.20 2.57 4.15
N GLY A 40 -9.58 1.40 4.11
CA GLY A 40 -8.53 1.00 5.07
C GLY A 40 -7.16 1.62 4.77
N ALA A 41 -6.08 0.84 5.01
CA ALA A 41 -4.70 1.28 4.79
C ALA A 41 -4.43 1.84 3.38
N THR A 42 -5.17 1.37 2.38
CA THR A 42 -5.08 1.85 1.00
C THR A 42 -5.46 3.33 0.87
N HIS A 43 -6.51 3.78 1.58
CA HIS A 43 -6.98 5.18 1.54
C HIS A 43 -5.97 6.16 2.11
N ALA A 44 -5.33 5.76 3.21
CA ALA A 44 -4.33 6.57 3.89
C ALA A 44 -2.97 6.58 3.18
N ALA A 45 -2.71 5.63 2.27
CA ALA A 45 -1.42 5.49 1.63
C ALA A 45 -1.08 6.68 0.72
N ALA A 46 0.21 7.05 0.69
CA ALA A 46 0.72 8.09 -0.20
C ALA A 46 0.97 7.60 -1.62
N GLY A 47 1.09 6.29 -1.83
CA GLY A 47 1.30 5.71 -3.16
C GLY A 47 2.71 5.81 -3.70
N VAL A 48 3.71 5.93 -2.84
CA VAL A 48 5.13 5.89 -3.21
C VAL A 48 5.50 4.47 -3.65
N LEU A 49 6.13 4.35 -4.80
CA LEU A 49 6.63 3.10 -5.39
C LEU A 49 8.17 3.12 -5.36
N ALA A 50 8.68 3.05 -4.15
CA ALA A 50 10.11 3.05 -3.85
C ALA A 50 10.41 1.79 -3.01
N PRO A 51 11.20 0.83 -3.52
CA PRO A 51 11.62 -0.33 -2.76
C PRO A 51 12.59 0.10 -1.66
N ASP A 52 12.15 0.05 -0.40
CA ASP A 52 13.06 0.17 0.73
C ASP A 52 13.79 -1.17 0.92
N GLN A 53 15.08 -1.13 1.29
CA GLN A 53 15.89 -2.34 1.47
C GLN A 53 15.63 -2.93 2.86
N GLU A 54 14.74 -3.92 2.96
CA GLU A 54 14.53 -4.66 4.21
C GLU A 54 15.34 -5.96 4.19
N SER A 55 14.99 -6.89 3.31
CA SER A 55 15.79 -8.11 3.08
C SER A 55 16.11 -8.29 1.59
N PRO A 56 17.15 -9.09 1.22
CA PRO A 56 17.43 -9.38 -0.18
C PRO A 56 16.27 -10.07 -0.90
N ALA A 57 15.46 -10.84 -0.19
CA ALA A 57 14.26 -11.48 -0.76
C ALA A 57 13.19 -10.41 -1.02
N PHE A 58 12.94 -9.55 -0.05
CA PHE A 58 11.99 -8.46 -0.17
C PHE A 58 12.38 -7.49 -1.29
N THR A 59 13.66 -7.11 -1.37
CA THR A 59 14.16 -6.23 -2.44
C THR A 59 13.83 -6.80 -3.83
N ARG A 60 14.04 -8.12 -4.06
CA ARG A 60 13.68 -8.76 -5.35
C ARG A 60 12.18 -8.70 -5.63
N LEU A 61 11.34 -9.02 -4.62
CA LEU A 61 9.89 -8.94 -4.73
C LEU A 61 9.43 -7.52 -5.07
N ALA A 62 9.95 -6.53 -4.35
CA ALA A 62 9.59 -5.12 -4.49
C ALA A 62 10.02 -4.54 -5.85
N LEU A 63 11.24 -4.84 -6.31
CA LEU A 63 11.73 -4.44 -7.64
C LEU A 63 10.87 -5.06 -8.74
N ARG A 64 10.60 -6.37 -8.65
CA ARG A 64 9.74 -7.04 -9.63
C ARG A 64 8.34 -6.43 -9.67
N SER A 65 7.75 -6.16 -8.52
CA SER A 65 6.43 -5.50 -8.46
C SER A 65 6.45 -4.09 -9.00
N LYS A 66 7.51 -3.32 -8.73
CA LYS A 66 7.69 -1.97 -9.29
C LYS A 66 7.72 -2.00 -10.82
N ASP A 67 8.41 -2.97 -11.41
CA ASP A 67 8.46 -3.14 -12.88
C ASP A 67 7.08 -3.45 -13.47
N LEU A 68 6.25 -4.20 -12.75
CA LEU A 68 4.88 -4.52 -13.18
C LEU A 68 3.94 -3.31 -13.13
N TRP A 69 4.24 -2.30 -12.30
CA TRP A 69 3.33 -1.15 -12.11
C TRP A 69 3.05 -0.37 -13.38
N ALA A 70 4.01 -0.24 -14.31
CA ALA A 70 3.78 0.50 -15.56
C ALA A 70 2.63 -0.14 -16.36
N THR A 71 2.72 -1.45 -16.63
CA THR A 71 1.67 -2.18 -17.34
C THR A 71 0.37 -2.25 -16.54
N PHE A 72 0.46 -2.47 -15.23
CA PHE A 72 -0.71 -2.52 -14.36
C PHE A 72 -1.48 -1.19 -14.33
N ALA A 73 -0.77 -0.06 -14.33
CA ALA A 73 -1.37 1.26 -14.41
C ALA A 73 -2.01 1.53 -15.78
N ASP A 74 -1.33 1.16 -16.87
CA ASP A 74 -1.87 1.30 -18.24
C ASP A 74 -3.18 0.52 -18.40
N GLU A 75 -3.27 -0.69 -17.86
CA GLU A 75 -4.49 -1.50 -17.88
C GLU A 75 -5.60 -0.89 -17.01
N LEU A 76 -5.27 -0.24 -15.89
CA LEU A 76 -6.22 0.44 -15.03
C LEU A 76 -6.67 1.81 -15.59
N GLY A 77 -5.91 2.41 -16.49
CA GLY A 77 -6.14 3.75 -17.01
C GLY A 77 -5.52 4.84 -16.13
N ASP A 78 -6.13 6.03 -16.08
CA ASP A 78 -5.55 7.17 -15.37
C ASP A 78 -5.63 7.01 -13.85
N VAL A 79 -4.66 6.33 -13.28
CA VAL A 79 -4.47 6.16 -11.82
C VAL A 79 -3.38 7.08 -11.25
N GLY A 80 -2.94 8.08 -12.00
CA GLY A 80 -1.90 9.02 -11.57
C GLY A 80 -0.51 8.39 -11.44
N TYR A 81 -0.23 7.30 -12.16
CA TYR A 81 1.09 6.69 -12.19
C TYR A 81 2.10 7.62 -12.85
N THR A 82 3.21 7.88 -12.19
CA THR A 82 4.26 8.78 -12.70
C THR A 82 5.64 8.33 -12.21
N ARG A 83 6.58 8.16 -13.13
CA ARG A 83 8.01 7.97 -12.83
C ARG A 83 8.64 9.34 -12.58
N CYS A 84 8.47 9.88 -11.39
CA CYS A 84 8.97 11.21 -11.04
C CYS A 84 10.32 11.18 -10.32
N GLY A 85 10.79 10.00 -9.92
CA GLY A 85 11.96 9.85 -9.08
C GLY A 85 11.75 10.32 -7.65
N SER A 86 12.72 10.02 -6.80
CA SER A 86 12.81 10.53 -5.42
C SER A 86 14.13 11.26 -5.21
N LEU A 87 14.11 12.22 -4.31
CA LEU A 87 15.30 12.82 -3.71
C LEU A 87 15.24 12.57 -2.20
N VAL A 88 16.14 11.74 -1.68
CA VAL A 88 16.29 11.50 -0.24
C VAL A 88 17.22 12.56 0.30
N LEU A 89 16.76 13.35 1.29
CA LEU A 89 17.51 14.45 1.87
C LEU A 89 18.22 14.02 3.15
N ALA A 90 19.47 14.42 3.30
CA ALA A 90 20.23 14.38 4.54
C ALA A 90 20.32 15.78 5.18
N PHE A 91 20.18 15.82 6.50
CA PHE A 91 20.31 17.01 7.33
C PHE A 91 21.50 16.95 8.29
N ASP A 92 22.20 15.81 8.32
CA ASP A 92 23.45 15.61 9.02
C ASP A 92 24.51 15.08 8.02
N ARG A 93 25.76 15.52 8.17
CA ARG A 93 26.86 15.08 7.31
C ARG A 93 27.25 13.63 7.58
N ASP A 94 26.96 13.13 8.78
CA ASP A 94 27.23 11.74 9.16
C ASP A 94 26.28 10.74 8.45
N GLU A 95 25.20 11.23 7.82
CA GLU A 95 24.28 10.45 6.99
C GLU A 95 24.82 10.23 5.55
N LEU A 96 25.85 10.97 5.13
CA LEU A 96 26.35 10.98 3.76
C LEU A 96 27.38 9.88 3.52
N ASP A 97 27.30 9.24 2.35
CA ASP A 97 28.34 8.37 1.79
C ASP A 97 28.78 8.86 0.41
N ASP A 98 29.66 8.11 -0.25
CA ASP A 98 30.27 8.50 -1.53
C ASP A 98 29.28 8.60 -2.70
N GLU A 99 28.06 8.05 -2.57
CA GLU A 99 27.02 8.08 -3.61
C GLU A 99 26.11 9.32 -3.48
N TRP A 100 26.20 10.05 -2.36
CA TRP A 100 25.33 11.18 -2.09
C TRP A 100 25.83 12.47 -2.76
N LEU A 101 24.89 13.24 -3.31
CA LEU A 101 25.16 14.56 -3.84
C LEU A 101 25.29 15.57 -2.69
N ASP A 102 26.07 16.63 -2.90
CA ASP A 102 26.07 17.77 -1.96
C ASP A 102 24.79 18.58 -2.00
N GLY A 103 24.55 19.37 -0.95
CA GLY A 103 23.32 20.15 -0.79
C GLY A 103 23.08 21.20 -1.88
N ASP A 104 24.14 21.77 -2.49
CA ASP A 104 23.99 22.75 -3.59
C ASP A 104 23.53 22.05 -4.86
N THR A 105 24.09 20.88 -5.16
CA THR A 105 23.66 20.03 -6.27
C THR A 105 22.20 19.57 -6.08
N CYS A 106 21.83 19.16 -4.87
CA CYS A 106 20.42 18.83 -4.57
C CYS A 106 19.47 20.00 -4.81
N ARG A 107 19.84 21.21 -4.38
CA ARG A 107 19.05 22.44 -4.62
C ARG A 107 19.00 22.85 -6.09
N ALA A 108 20.03 22.55 -6.88
CA ALA A 108 19.98 22.77 -8.32
C ALA A 108 18.96 21.82 -9.01
N LEU A 109 18.81 20.58 -8.51
CA LEU A 109 17.81 19.61 -8.99
C LEU A 109 16.38 19.94 -8.51
N GLU A 110 16.25 20.32 -7.25
CA GLU A 110 14.97 20.67 -6.60
C GLU A 110 15.11 21.99 -5.84
N PRO A 111 14.87 23.14 -6.48
CA PRO A 111 15.07 24.45 -5.87
C PRO A 111 14.20 24.72 -4.63
N GLY A 112 13.11 23.95 -4.45
CA GLY A 112 12.18 24.05 -3.33
C GLY A 112 12.64 23.44 -2.03
N ILE A 113 13.75 22.68 -1.99
CA ILE A 113 14.21 22.02 -0.76
C ILE A 113 14.91 23.02 0.18
N SER A 114 15.01 22.62 1.44
CA SER A 114 15.62 23.42 2.50
C SER A 114 17.08 23.78 2.23
N ARG A 115 17.48 24.96 2.69
CA ARG A 115 18.89 25.39 2.70
C ARG A 115 19.72 24.61 3.73
N ASP A 116 19.08 24.03 4.74
CA ASP A 116 19.72 23.20 5.77
C ASP A 116 20.05 21.78 5.27
N CYS A 117 19.59 21.41 4.07
CA CYS A 117 19.94 20.15 3.43
C CYS A 117 21.45 20.13 3.11
N VAL A 118 22.18 19.20 3.68
CA VAL A 118 23.64 19.05 3.51
C VAL A 118 23.99 18.12 2.34
N GLY A 119 23.07 17.26 1.92
CA GLY A 119 23.24 16.36 0.78
C GLY A 119 21.97 15.55 0.50
N GLY A 120 22.03 14.72 -0.54
CA GLY A 120 20.90 13.87 -0.89
C GLY A 120 21.24 12.78 -1.90
N LEU A 121 20.40 11.74 -1.92
CA LEU A 121 20.51 10.62 -2.85
C LEU A 121 19.36 10.71 -3.87
N VAL A 122 19.69 10.66 -5.16
CA VAL A 122 18.70 10.68 -6.25
C VAL A 122 18.35 9.24 -6.64
N LEU A 123 17.07 8.93 -6.64
CA LEU A 123 16.51 7.63 -7.00
C LEU A 123 15.56 7.81 -8.20
N ASP A 124 16.12 7.94 -9.41
CA ASP A 124 15.35 8.24 -10.63
C ASP A 124 14.36 7.15 -11.03
N ALA A 125 14.59 5.92 -10.57
CA ALA A 125 13.69 4.79 -10.85
C ALA A 125 12.42 4.79 -10.00
N ASP A 126 12.32 5.62 -8.96
CA ASP A 126 11.14 5.70 -8.12
C ASP A 126 9.94 6.31 -8.84
N ALA A 127 8.78 5.87 -8.43
CA ALA A 127 7.51 6.30 -9.03
C ALA A 127 6.46 6.57 -7.94
N GLN A 128 5.32 7.09 -8.36
CA GLN A 128 4.14 7.20 -7.53
C GLN A 128 2.89 6.78 -8.29
N VAL A 129 1.85 6.47 -7.55
CA VAL A 129 0.49 6.24 -8.05
C VAL A 129 -0.49 6.90 -7.08
N ASP A 130 -1.69 7.25 -7.52
CA ASP A 130 -2.76 7.65 -6.60
C ASP A 130 -3.54 6.40 -6.14
N PRO A 131 -3.39 5.95 -4.88
CA PRO A 131 -4.08 4.76 -4.39
C PRO A 131 -5.60 4.88 -4.44
N ARG A 132 -6.16 6.08 -4.28
CA ARG A 132 -7.61 6.31 -4.32
C ARG A 132 -8.15 6.17 -5.73
N ARG A 133 -7.42 6.66 -6.74
CA ARG A 133 -7.78 6.47 -8.14
C ARG A 133 -7.61 5.01 -8.57
N ALA A 134 -6.55 4.34 -8.09
CA ALA A 134 -6.34 2.92 -8.35
C ALA A 134 -7.49 2.06 -7.78
N ILE A 135 -7.95 2.32 -6.56
CA ILE A 135 -9.13 1.65 -5.98
C ILE A 135 -10.40 1.92 -6.79
N ALA A 136 -10.66 3.17 -7.16
CA ALA A 136 -11.84 3.51 -7.95
C ALA A 136 -11.84 2.72 -9.27
N ALA A 137 -10.71 2.70 -9.97
CA ALA A 137 -10.53 1.95 -11.20
C ALA A 137 -10.71 0.42 -11.01
N LEU A 138 -10.21 -0.14 -9.92
CA LEU A 138 -10.40 -1.56 -9.60
C LEU A 138 -11.86 -1.89 -9.27
N CYS A 139 -12.55 -1.03 -8.52
CA CYS A 139 -13.97 -1.22 -8.23
C CYS A 139 -14.86 -1.21 -9.49
N GLU A 140 -14.48 -0.44 -10.50
CA GLU A 140 -15.19 -0.45 -11.82
C GLU A 140 -14.96 -1.73 -12.62
N ARG A 141 -13.85 -2.43 -12.37
CA ARG A 141 -13.44 -3.63 -13.13
C ARG A 141 -13.87 -4.94 -12.45
N VAL A 142 -13.93 -4.96 -11.14
CA VAL A 142 -14.36 -6.14 -10.39
C VAL A 142 -15.89 -6.23 -10.45
N THR A 143 -16.42 -7.31 -11.02
CA THR A 143 -17.84 -7.43 -11.36
C THR A 143 -18.78 -7.66 -10.18
N ASP A 144 -18.28 -8.25 -9.06
CA ASP A 144 -19.08 -8.50 -7.85
C ASP A 144 -18.29 -8.03 -6.61
N VAL A 145 -18.62 -6.81 -6.16
CA VAL A 145 -18.06 -6.22 -4.93
C VAL A 145 -19.19 -5.93 -3.96
N ARG A 146 -19.25 -6.66 -2.84
CA ARG A 146 -20.25 -6.53 -1.78
C ARG A 146 -19.72 -5.67 -0.66
N ALA A 147 -19.94 -4.36 -0.79
CA ALA A 147 -19.63 -3.38 0.23
C ALA A 147 -20.64 -3.45 1.40
N GLY A 148 -20.22 -3.00 2.60
CA GLY A 148 -21.06 -3.02 3.80
C GLY A 148 -21.39 -4.43 4.28
N THR A 149 -20.63 -5.44 3.87
CA THR A 149 -20.89 -6.86 4.12
C THR A 149 -19.78 -7.44 4.99
N ASP A 150 -20.08 -7.71 6.26
CA ASP A 150 -19.08 -8.22 7.21
C ASP A 150 -19.05 -9.75 7.19
N VAL A 151 -17.83 -10.31 7.15
CA VAL A 151 -17.57 -11.76 7.26
C VAL A 151 -17.32 -12.09 8.73
N VAL A 152 -18.10 -13.01 9.28
CA VAL A 152 -18.03 -13.44 10.68
C VAL A 152 -17.47 -14.85 10.86
N GLY A 153 -17.49 -15.67 9.79
CA GLY A 153 -16.93 -17.01 9.78
C GLY A 153 -16.30 -17.34 8.43
N ILE A 154 -15.27 -18.17 8.44
CA ILE A 154 -14.59 -18.68 7.23
C ILE A 154 -14.43 -20.18 7.31
N ALA A 155 -14.61 -20.85 6.17
CA ALA A 155 -14.18 -22.21 5.90
C ALA A 155 -13.40 -22.23 4.57
N PRO A 156 -12.61 -23.27 4.27
CA PRO A 156 -11.84 -23.29 3.02
C PRO A 156 -12.68 -23.15 1.74
N ASP A 157 -13.96 -23.49 1.81
CA ASP A 157 -14.92 -23.53 0.71
C ASP A 157 -16.12 -22.60 0.88
N SER A 158 -16.15 -21.76 1.92
CA SER A 158 -17.27 -20.83 2.17
C SER A 158 -16.91 -19.69 3.13
N VAL A 159 -17.70 -18.63 3.08
CA VAL A 159 -17.69 -17.54 4.07
C VAL A 159 -19.09 -17.34 4.63
N GLU A 160 -19.18 -17.11 5.95
CA GLU A 160 -20.41 -16.74 6.65
C GLU A 160 -20.45 -15.23 6.84
N LEU A 161 -21.56 -14.64 6.44
CA LEU A 161 -21.80 -13.19 6.54
C LEU A 161 -22.56 -12.85 7.84
N ALA A 162 -22.45 -11.63 8.29
CA ALA A 162 -23.09 -11.16 9.55
C ALA A 162 -24.62 -11.27 9.54
N ASP A 163 -25.25 -11.31 8.37
CA ASP A 163 -26.71 -11.51 8.23
C ASP A 163 -27.13 -13.00 8.28
N GLY A 164 -26.18 -13.91 8.51
CA GLY A 164 -26.38 -15.37 8.55
C GLY A 164 -26.39 -16.04 7.18
N SER A 165 -26.22 -15.32 6.09
CA SER A 165 -26.07 -15.91 4.77
C SER A 165 -24.69 -16.52 4.57
N ILE A 166 -24.59 -17.49 3.66
CA ILE A 166 -23.33 -18.19 3.35
C ILE A 166 -23.07 -18.09 1.85
N LEU A 167 -21.85 -17.65 1.50
CA LEU A 167 -21.32 -17.70 0.15
C LEU A 167 -20.40 -18.92 0.02
N GLY A 168 -20.69 -19.80 -0.94
CA GLY A 168 -19.80 -20.91 -1.29
C GLY A 168 -18.69 -20.47 -2.24
N ALA A 169 -17.54 -21.08 -2.13
CA ALA A 169 -16.40 -20.85 -3.02
C ALA A 169 -15.65 -22.16 -3.29
N ASP A 170 -14.89 -22.24 -4.35
CA ASP A 170 -13.89 -23.31 -4.48
C ASP A 170 -12.63 -22.97 -3.68
N ARG A 171 -12.34 -21.68 -3.54
CA ARG A 171 -11.24 -21.15 -2.72
C ARG A 171 -11.64 -19.84 -2.03
N VAL A 172 -11.14 -19.63 -0.82
CA VAL A 172 -11.29 -18.38 -0.07
C VAL A 172 -9.95 -17.67 0.02
N VAL A 173 -9.91 -16.36 -0.33
CA VAL A 173 -8.73 -15.51 -0.26
C VAL A 173 -8.86 -14.54 0.93
N LEU A 174 -7.89 -14.57 1.84
CA LEU A 174 -7.84 -13.69 3.00
C LEU A 174 -6.95 -12.47 2.70
N ALA A 175 -7.58 -11.33 2.38
CA ALA A 175 -6.94 -10.05 2.08
C ALA A 175 -7.43 -8.92 3.00
N ALA A 176 -7.82 -9.27 4.26
CA ALA A 176 -8.47 -8.36 5.21
C ALA A 176 -7.48 -7.43 5.96
N GLY A 177 -6.23 -7.30 5.48
CA GLY A 177 -5.23 -6.40 6.04
C GLY A 177 -4.99 -6.63 7.53
N ALA A 178 -4.89 -5.57 8.33
CA ALA A 178 -4.66 -5.65 9.78
C ALA A 178 -5.75 -6.39 10.56
N TRP A 179 -6.93 -6.58 9.95
CA TRP A 179 -8.06 -7.26 10.59
C TRP A 179 -8.03 -8.78 10.43
N THR A 180 -7.11 -9.32 9.60
CA THR A 180 -7.02 -10.76 9.31
C THR A 180 -6.88 -11.58 10.58
N ALA A 181 -5.91 -11.28 11.43
CA ALA A 181 -5.69 -12.05 12.66
C ALA A 181 -6.79 -11.83 13.71
N ARG A 182 -7.31 -10.61 13.83
CA ARG A 182 -8.29 -10.29 14.87
C ARG A 182 -9.60 -11.04 14.70
N ARG A 183 -10.03 -11.27 13.46
CA ARG A 183 -11.41 -11.70 13.17
C ARG A 183 -11.49 -13.06 12.49
N LEU A 184 -10.54 -13.38 11.63
CA LEU A 184 -10.68 -14.52 10.70
C LEU A 184 -9.63 -15.62 10.93
N ALA A 185 -8.38 -15.25 11.12
CA ALA A 185 -7.25 -16.16 11.20
C ALA A 185 -6.30 -15.81 12.37
N PRO A 186 -6.71 -16.04 13.64
CA PRO A 186 -5.93 -15.61 14.82
C PRO A 186 -4.53 -16.20 14.95
N ARG A 187 -4.23 -17.25 14.19
CA ARG A 187 -2.90 -17.89 14.17
C ARG A 187 -1.91 -17.19 13.22
N LEU A 188 -2.40 -16.35 12.30
CA LEU A 188 -1.51 -15.55 11.46
C LEU A 188 -0.96 -14.38 12.29
N PRO A 189 0.37 -14.18 12.31
CA PRO A 189 0.99 -13.20 13.16
C PRO A 189 0.89 -11.78 12.55
N VAL A 190 -0.34 -11.32 12.32
CA VAL A 190 -0.61 -9.99 11.76
C VAL A 190 -1.05 -9.04 12.87
N ARG A 191 -0.36 -7.92 13.02
CA ARG A 191 -0.67 -6.86 13.98
C ARG A 191 -1.01 -5.53 13.30
N PRO A 192 -1.86 -4.69 13.90
CA PRO A 192 -2.12 -3.36 13.39
C PRO A 192 -0.97 -2.41 13.75
N VAL A 193 -0.49 -1.65 12.77
CA VAL A 193 0.42 -0.51 13.00
C VAL A 193 -0.23 0.74 12.43
N LYS A 194 -0.61 1.66 13.32
CA LYS A 194 -1.26 2.91 12.93
C LYS A 194 -0.26 3.79 12.17
N GLY A 195 -0.74 4.41 11.11
CA GLY A 195 0.00 5.41 10.36
C GLY A 195 -0.90 6.53 9.88
N GLN A 196 -0.47 7.77 10.14
CA GLN A 196 -1.17 8.96 9.73
C GLN A 196 -0.46 9.64 8.56
N THR A 197 -1.24 10.17 7.63
CA THR A 197 -0.81 11.03 6.52
C THR A 197 -1.63 12.31 6.52
N VAL A 198 -1.09 13.37 5.91
CA VAL A 198 -1.76 14.66 5.74
C VAL A 198 -1.82 14.98 4.27
N ARG A 199 -2.99 15.40 3.79
CA ARG A 199 -3.19 15.85 2.41
C ARG A 199 -3.30 17.35 2.37
N LEU A 200 -2.53 17.95 1.48
CA LEU A 200 -2.47 19.37 1.27
C LEU A 200 -2.91 19.73 -0.14
N ARG A 201 -3.34 20.97 -0.34
CA ARG A 201 -3.69 21.51 -1.65
C ARG A 201 -3.00 22.84 -1.89
N GLY A 202 -2.56 23.05 -3.12
CA GLY A 202 -1.93 24.30 -3.55
C GLY A 202 -0.92 24.09 -4.69
N PRO A 203 -0.07 25.10 -4.97
CA PRO A 203 1.02 24.95 -5.91
C PRO A 203 1.96 23.80 -5.51
N LEU A 204 2.46 23.05 -6.49
CA LEU A 204 3.37 21.93 -6.20
C LEU A 204 4.65 22.44 -5.53
N PRO A 205 4.99 21.92 -4.34
CA PRO A 205 6.17 22.38 -3.59
C PRO A 205 7.48 21.75 -4.09
N ALA A 206 7.40 20.68 -4.90
CA ALA A 206 8.52 19.97 -5.50
C ALA A 206 8.07 19.30 -6.81
N THR A 207 9.03 18.84 -7.64
CA THR A 207 8.75 18.17 -8.91
C THR A 207 8.86 16.65 -8.80
N ARG A 208 9.59 16.15 -7.81
CA ARG A 208 9.77 14.73 -7.48
C ARG A 208 9.37 14.43 -6.05
N ILE A 209 9.33 13.16 -5.68
CA ILE A 209 9.09 12.77 -4.29
C ILE A 209 10.29 13.21 -3.45
N ILE A 210 10.05 13.96 -2.38
CA ILE A 210 11.08 14.31 -1.41
C ILE A 210 10.94 13.38 -0.21
N ARG A 211 12.03 12.75 0.20
CA ARG A 211 12.09 11.82 1.34
C ARG A 211 13.15 12.27 2.33
N SER A 212 12.93 11.97 3.58
CA SER A 212 13.92 12.05 4.65
C SER A 212 13.60 11.00 5.71
N ASP A 213 14.40 10.83 6.73
CA ASP A 213 14.16 9.85 7.81
C ASP A 213 12.82 10.04 8.50
N HIS A 214 12.24 11.24 8.47
CA HIS A 214 11.08 11.59 9.27
C HIS A 214 9.81 11.86 8.47
N VAL A 215 9.92 12.13 7.17
CA VAL A 215 8.78 12.51 6.33
C VAL A 215 9.06 12.27 4.86
N TYR A 216 8.02 11.95 4.11
CA TYR A 216 8.00 12.11 2.67
C TYR A 216 6.98 13.19 2.26
N VAL A 217 7.31 13.92 1.21
CA VAL A 217 6.46 14.90 0.52
C VAL A 217 6.22 14.39 -0.88
N VAL A 218 4.98 14.05 -1.20
CA VAL A 218 4.59 13.43 -2.47
C VAL A 218 3.71 14.40 -3.25
N PRO A 219 4.28 15.20 -4.17
CA PRO A 219 3.52 16.13 -5.01
C PRO A 219 2.82 15.36 -6.13
N ARG A 220 1.56 15.71 -6.41
CA ARG A 220 0.75 15.11 -7.49
C ARG A 220 0.34 16.16 -8.51
N ALA A 221 0.31 15.79 -9.78
CA ALA A 221 -0.11 16.68 -10.88
C ALA A 221 -1.52 17.27 -10.69
N SER A 222 -2.36 16.68 -9.83
CA SER A 222 -3.67 17.21 -9.45
C SER A 222 -3.63 18.47 -8.57
N GLY A 223 -2.45 18.90 -8.10
CA GLY A 223 -2.30 19.98 -7.11
C GLY A 223 -2.44 19.51 -5.66
N GLU A 224 -2.58 18.19 -5.45
CA GLU A 224 -2.50 17.59 -4.13
C GLU A 224 -1.04 17.30 -3.76
N THR A 225 -0.70 17.47 -2.48
CA THR A 225 0.56 17.00 -1.91
C THR A 225 0.26 16.14 -0.69
N VAL A 226 0.83 14.94 -0.64
CA VAL A 226 0.65 14.02 0.50
C VAL A 226 1.90 14.01 1.35
N LEU A 227 1.73 14.25 2.65
CA LEU A 227 2.77 14.13 3.66
C LEU A 227 2.60 12.82 4.43
N GLY A 228 3.69 12.17 4.77
CA GLY A 228 3.64 10.96 5.61
C GLY A 228 5.01 10.48 6.04
N ALA A 229 5.02 9.56 6.93
CA ALA A 229 3.90 9.07 7.68
C ALA A 229 4.35 8.71 9.11
N THR A 230 3.44 8.79 10.06
CA THR A 230 3.71 8.25 11.40
C THR A 230 3.73 6.72 11.40
N ALA A 231 4.27 6.14 12.48
CA ALA A 231 4.17 4.72 12.79
C ALA A 231 3.98 4.57 14.30
N GLU A 232 2.84 4.02 14.71
CA GLU A 232 2.41 3.99 16.10
C GLU A 232 1.81 2.63 16.46
N GLU A 233 2.18 2.08 17.62
CA GLU A 233 1.57 0.87 18.17
C GLU A 233 0.33 1.25 19.01
N ALA A 234 -0.75 1.64 18.33
CA ALA A 234 -2.00 2.12 18.94
C ALA A 234 -3.11 1.05 18.97
N GLY A 235 -2.76 -0.22 18.77
CA GLY A 235 -3.77 -1.28 18.62
C GLY A 235 -4.67 -1.01 17.43
N TYR A 236 -5.99 -1.16 17.63
CA TYR A 236 -6.97 -0.95 16.56
C TYR A 236 -7.60 0.46 16.54
N ASP A 237 -6.95 1.45 17.16
CA ASP A 237 -7.32 2.85 17.05
C ASP A 237 -6.71 3.44 15.76
N ASP A 238 -7.58 3.86 14.84
CA ASP A 238 -7.22 4.50 13.56
C ASP A 238 -7.65 5.98 13.51
N THR A 239 -7.90 6.58 14.69
CA THR A 239 -8.26 8.01 14.78
C THR A 239 -7.05 8.89 14.49
N PRO A 240 -7.11 9.84 13.54
CA PRO A 240 -6.04 10.81 13.33
C PRO A 240 -5.91 11.75 14.53
N THR A 241 -4.69 12.24 14.81
CA THR A 241 -4.42 13.19 15.90
C THR A 241 -3.84 14.49 15.38
N ASP A 242 -4.10 15.58 16.11
CA ASP A 242 -3.54 16.90 15.77
C ASP A 242 -2.04 16.92 15.98
N GLU A 243 -1.51 16.24 17.01
CA GLU A 243 -0.09 16.15 17.29
C GLU A 243 0.69 15.50 16.14
N ALA A 244 0.15 14.42 15.58
CA ALA A 244 0.74 13.74 14.42
C ALA A 244 0.67 14.62 13.17
N THR A 245 -0.44 15.34 12.98
CA THR A 245 -0.60 16.32 11.89
C THR A 245 0.45 17.42 11.97
N GLU A 246 0.59 18.05 13.15
CA GLU A 246 1.59 19.10 13.38
C GLU A 246 3.03 18.59 13.23
N LEU A 247 3.31 17.37 13.69
CA LEU A 247 4.62 16.75 13.52
C LEU A 247 4.96 16.60 12.04
N LEU A 248 4.07 16.03 11.24
CA LEU A 248 4.28 15.82 9.79
C LEU A 248 4.44 17.17 9.06
N LEU A 249 3.64 18.17 9.41
CA LEU A 249 3.77 19.53 8.84
C LEU A 249 5.12 20.15 9.17
N ARG A 250 5.57 20.11 10.43
CA ARG A 250 6.88 20.64 10.83
C ARG A 250 8.02 19.99 10.08
N GLN A 251 8.01 18.65 9.97
CA GLN A 251 9.04 17.89 9.26
C GLN A 251 9.03 18.19 7.75
N ALA A 252 7.85 18.28 7.15
CA ALA A 252 7.71 18.59 5.74
C ALA A 252 8.17 20.03 5.41
N ILE A 253 7.82 21.00 6.27
CA ILE A 253 8.29 22.41 6.11
C ILE A 253 9.81 22.49 6.28
N ARG A 254 10.40 21.72 7.20
CA ARG A 254 11.85 21.63 7.34
C ARG A 254 12.50 21.11 6.05
N ALA A 255 11.92 20.08 5.42
CA ALA A 255 12.44 19.49 4.18
C ALA A 255 12.18 20.39 2.96
N VAL A 256 10.95 20.93 2.85
CA VAL A 256 10.46 21.71 1.71
C VAL A 256 9.67 22.90 2.24
N PRO A 257 10.32 24.08 2.44
CA PRO A 257 9.70 25.25 3.08
C PRO A 257 8.39 25.73 2.42
N ALA A 258 8.22 25.52 1.11
CA ALA A 258 7.01 25.90 0.38
C ALA A 258 5.74 25.19 0.88
N VAL A 259 5.87 24.05 1.60
CA VAL A 259 4.75 23.35 2.23
C VAL A 259 3.99 24.23 3.21
N ALA A 260 4.65 25.21 3.85
CA ALA A 260 4.01 26.15 4.79
C ALA A 260 2.89 27.00 4.15
N GLY A 261 2.90 27.15 2.83
CA GLY A 261 1.89 27.92 2.07
C GLY A 261 0.72 27.08 1.55
N LEU A 262 0.69 25.76 1.82
CA LEU A 262 -0.35 24.88 1.33
C LEU A 262 -1.51 24.77 2.35
N GLU A 263 -2.71 24.57 1.83
CA GLU A 263 -3.91 24.34 2.65
C GLU A 263 -3.98 22.87 3.10
N VAL A 264 -4.18 22.64 4.40
CA VAL A 264 -4.48 21.29 4.92
C VAL A 264 -5.94 20.94 4.59
N VAL A 265 -6.13 19.91 3.77
CA VAL A 265 -7.48 19.49 3.36
C VAL A 265 -7.94 18.21 4.07
N GLU A 266 -7.01 17.38 4.55
CA GLU A 266 -7.36 16.14 5.22
C GLU A 266 -6.18 15.62 6.07
N ALA A 267 -6.48 15.14 7.27
CA ALA A 267 -5.61 14.24 8.03
C ALA A 267 -6.30 12.88 8.10
N VAL A 268 -5.61 11.80 7.74
CA VAL A 268 -6.16 10.45 7.74
C VAL A 268 -5.18 9.47 8.36
N ALA A 269 -5.68 8.64 9.28
CA ALA A 269 -4.94 7.54 9.86
C ALA A 269 -5.56 6.20 9.47
N SER A 270 -4.76 5.15 9.43
CA SER A 270 -5.24 3.79 9.20
C SER A 270 -4.23 2.77 9.71
N LEU A 271 -4.64 1.50 9.70
CA LEU A 271 -3.90 0.40 10.29
C LEU A 271 -3.18 -0.40 9.19
N ARG A 272 -1.86 -0.32 9.17
CA ARG A 272 -1.03 -1.17 8.32
C ARG A 272 -1.01 -2.60 8.89
N PRO A 273 -1.07 -3.64 8.05
CA PRO A 273 -0.89 -5.02 8.49
C PRO A 273 0.61 -5.32 8.68
N GLY A 274 1.12 -5.20 9.88
CA GLY A 274 2.50 -5.58 10.22
C GLY A 274 2.58 -7.07 10.55
N THR A 275 3.73 -7.69 10.25
CA THR A 275 4.13 -9.05 10.63
C THR A 275 5.35 -8.99 11.55
N PRO A 276 5.84 -10.07 12.14
CA PRO A 276 7.03 -10.02 12.98
C PRO A 276 8.31 -9.53 12.26
N ASP A 277 8.40 -9.79 10.96
CA ASP A 277 9.50 -9.38 10.07
C ASP A 277 9.13 -8.19 9.17
N ASP A 278 7.93 -7.61 9.34
CA ASP A 278 7.35 -6.55 8.52
C ASP A 278 7.27 -6.88 7.00
N GLU A 279 7.41 -8.16 6.62
CA GLU A 279 7.31 -8.68 5.27
C GLU A 279 5.94 -9.37 5.02
N PRO A 280 5.45 -9.42 3.76
CA PRO A 280 4.10 -9.91 3.45
C PRO A 280 3.93 -11.42 3.70
N LEU A 281 2.68 -11.84 3.85
CA LEU A 281 2.23 -13.24 3.85
C LEU A 281 1.48 -13.48 2.54
N ILE A 282 2.03 -14.31 1.63
CA ILE A 282 1.47 -14.59 0.31
C ILE A 282 1.58 -16.09 0.03
N GLY A 283 0.47 -16.80 -0.06
CA GLY A 283 0.50 -18.24 -0.35
C GLY A 283 -0.66 -19.02 0.23
N ASP A 284 -0.57 -20.35 0.14
CA ASP A 284 -1.53 -21.28 0.74
C ASP A 284 -1.31 -21.44 2.25
N TRP A 285 -2.41 -21.40 3.01
CA TRP A 285 -2.39 -21.57 4.44
C TRP A 285 -3.68 -22.24 4.92
N ASN A 286 -3.60 -23.47 5.45
CA ASN A 286 -4.74 -24.21 5.99
C ASN A 286 -5.98 -24.27 5.05
N GLY A 287 -5.76 -24.39 3.74
CA GLY A 287 -6.82 -24.44 2.74
C GLY A 287 -7.30 -23.07 2.23
N TYR A 288 -6.79 -21.98 2.78
CA TYR A 288 -7.03 -20.61 2.30
C TYR A 288 -5.86 -20.12 1.44
N ILE A 289 -6.12 -19.14 0.60
CA ILE A 289 -5.05 -18.29 0.05
C ILE A 289 -4.95 -17.05 0.95
N VAL A 290 -3.75 -16.79 1.45
CA VAL A 290 -3.48 -15.60 2.29
C VAL A 290 -2.71 -14.57 1.47
N ALA A 291 -3.14 -13.31 1.54
CA ALA A 291 -2.47 -12.18 0.93
C ALA A 291 -2.62 -10.95 1.86
N THR A 292 -1.77 -10.88 2.87
CA THR A 292 -1.81 -9.83 3.91
C THR A 292 -0.41 -9.53 4.43
N GLY A 293 -0.27 -8.73 5.48
CA GLY A 293 1.04 -8.48 6.08
C GLY A 293 1.94 -7.52 5.29
N HIS A 294 1.45 -6.87 4.27
CA HIS A 294 2.24 -6.01 3.36
C HIS A 294 2.81 -4.74 4.02
N TYR A 295 2.47 -4.47 5.26
CA TYR A 295 2.93 -3.35 6.08
C TYR A 295 2.87 -2.01 5.32
N ARG A 296 4.04 -1.39 5.04
CA ARG A 296 4.14 -0.11 4.32
C ARG A 296 4.03 -0.26 2.80
N ASN A 297 4.18 -1.49 2.29
CA ASN A 297 4.44 -1.77 0.88
C ASN A 297 3.22 -2.29 0.11
N GLY A 298 2.00 -2.22 0.69
CA GLY A 298 0.81 -2.78 0.06
C GLY A 298 0.49 -2.18 -1.32
N ILE A 299 0.74 -0.90 -1.54
CA ILE A 299 0.57 -0.28 -2.86
C ILE A 299 1.64 -0.79 -3.82
N LEU A 300 2.90 -0.73 -3.42
CA LEU A 300 4.03 -1.19 -4.23
C LEU A 300 3.87 -2.65 -4.67
N LEU A 301 3.45 -3.52 -3.75
CA LEU A 301 3.35 -4.96 -3.97
C LEU A 301 2.03 -5.42 -4.61
N ALA A 302 1.08 -4.51 -4.87
CA ALA A 302 -0.24 -4.88 -5.38
C ALA A 302 -0.18 -5.68 -6.70
N PRO A 303 0.60 -5.31 -7.74
CA PRO A 303 0.63 -6.06 -8.99
C PRO A 303 1.12 -7.51 -8.83
N ILE A 304 2.27 -7.71 -8.18
CA ILE A 304 2.84 -9.06 -8.03
C ILE A 304 1.99 -9.94 -7.11
N THR A 305 1.38 -9.35 -6.07
CA THR A 305 0.47 -10.08 -5.18
C THR A 305 -0.81 -10.48 -5.91
N ALA A 306 -1.32 -9.61 -6.79
CA ALA A 306 -2.48 -9.92 -7.61
C ALA A 306 -2.21 -11.09 -8.57
N ASP A 307 -1.04 -11.10 -9.22
CA ASP A 307 -0.62 -12.19 -10.09
C ASP A 307 -0.44 -13.50 -9.29
N ALA A 308 0.09 -13.44 -8.05
CA ALA A 308 0.22 -14.59 -7.17
C ALA A 308 -1.16 -15.15 -6.75
N ILE A 309 -2.10 -14.29 -6.33
CA ILE A 309 -3.47 -14.70 -6.00
C ILE A 309 -4.11 -15.41 -7.19
N ALA A 310 -4.03 -14.81 -8.37
CA ALA A 310 -4.63 -15.36 -9.57
C ALA A 310 -4.01 -16.72 -9.97
N ALA A 311 -2.68 -16.87 -9.84
CA ALA A 311 -1.99 -18.13 -10.08
C ALA A 311 -2.43 -19.23 -9.12
N LEU A 312 -2.44 -18.95 -7.81
CA LEU A 312 -2.89 -19.87 -6.78
C LEU A 312 -4.36 -20.32 -6.96
N LEU A 313 -5.23 -19.41 -7.44
CA LEU A 313 -6.63 -19.72 -7.73
C LEU A 313 -6.81 -20.64 -8.93
N THR A 314 -5.94 -20.55 -9.95
CA THR A 314 -6.00 -21.42 -11.14
C THR A 314 -5.15 -22.67 -11.02
N GLY A 315 -4.41 -22.85 -9.92
CA GLY A 315 -3.49 -23.97 -9.73
C GLY A 315 -2.18 -23.85 -10.51
N ASP A 316 -1.87 -22.64 -11.00
CA ASP A 316 -0.61 -22.31 -11.63
C ASP A 316 0.46 -21.97 -10.58
N GLU A 317 1.74 -21.98 -10.98
CA GLU A 317 2.83 -21.54 -10.11
C GLU A 317 2.78 -20.01 -9.94
N PRO A 318 2.80 -19.50 -8.68
CA PRO A 318 2.88 -18.07 -8.45
C PRO A 318 4.26 -17.50 -8.82
N PRO A 319 4.42 -16.19 -8.98
CA PRO A 319 5.72 -15.57 -9.24
C PRO A 319 6.77 -16.06 -8.23
N PRO A 320 7.96 -16.52 -8.67
CA PRO A 320 8.95 -17.14 -7.78
C PRO A 320 9.45 -16.20 -6.68
N GLU A 321 9.38 -14.89 -6.90
CA GLU A 321 9.74 -13.89 -5.91
C GLU A 321 8.83 -13.93 -4.67
N THR A 322 7.63 -14.52 -4.77
CA THR A 322 6.69 -14.65 -3.63
C THR A 322 7.00 -15.82 -2.72
N ALA A 323 7.77 -16.81 -3.16
CA ALA A 323 8.04 -18.05 -2.41
C ALA A 323 8.64 -17.83 -1.00
N PRO A 324 9.54 -16.84 -0.75
CA PRO A 324 10.06 -16.57 0.59
C PRO A 324 8.99 -16.08 1.58
N PHE A 325 7.84 -15.62 1.09
CA PHE A 325 6.79 -14.96 1.87
C PHE A 325 5.61 -15.91 2.18
N ASP A 326 5.87 -17.22 2.14
CA ASP A 326 4.91 -18.24 2.53
C ASP A 326 4.33 -17.97 3.93
N PRO A 327 2.99 -17.99 4.10
CA PRO A 327 2.36 -17.79 5.41
C PRO A 327 2.76 -18.82 6.47
N ASN A 328 3.27 -19.99 6.07
CA ASN A 328 3.73 -21.06 6.98
C ASN A 328 5.16 -20.88 7.50
N ARG A 329 5.83 -19.75 7.17
CA ARG A 329 7.20 -19.48 7.66
C ARG A 329 7.26 -19.11 9.15
N PHE A 330 6.11 -18.87 9.79
CA PHE A 330 5.96 -18.61 11.22
C PHE A 330 5.31 -19.77 11.97
#